data_e6f1eb6b58523526ea7900802db94769
#
_entry.id   e6f1eb6b58523526ea7900802db94769
#
_cell.length_a   1.000
_cell.length_b   1.000
_cell.length_c   1.000
_cell.angle_alpha   90.00
_cell.angle_beta   90.00
_cell.angle_gamma   90.00
#
_symmetry.space_group_name_H-M   'P 1'
#
loop_
_entity.id
_entity.type
_entity.pdbx_description
1 polymer ?
#
loop_
_entity_poly.entity_id
_entity_poly.type
_entity_poly.pdbx_seq_one_letter_code
_entity_poly.pdbx_strand_id
1 'polypeptide(L)'
;MYYLLKRTFDILTSGIAIVILSPLLIPVIIGLKLTGEGYILYKQERIGYKNKPFLILKFATMLKDSPNLPGGIMTTKKDPRITPMGGFLSKSKINELPQLFNIFFGYMSVVGPRPVMKISFEAYPNEIQKVIYNVKPGLTGIGSIIFRDEEELISEVKNNGGDLWEFYKGKIYPFKGELEIWYQNHKSFVLDIKLIFLTAWVILVPNSKIYEKWFKDLPKRNF
;
A
#
# COMPACT_ATOMS: atom_id res chain seq x y z
N MET A 1 -1.58 -20.97 -15.96
CA MET A 1 -1.18 -19.91 -16.91
C MET A 1 -1.15 -18.51 -16.24
N TYR A 2 -2.20 -18.05 -15.57
CA TYR A 2 -2.27 -16.73 -14.92
C TYR A 2 -1.06 -16.41 -14.00
N TYR A 3 -0.75 -17.27 -13.04
CA TYR A 3 0.33 -17.02 -12.08
C TYR A 3 1.73 -16.95 -12.73
N LEU A 4 1.96 -17.71 -13.81
CA LEU A 4 3.21 -17.65 -14.55
C LEU A 4 3.33 -16.32 -15.29
N LEU A 5 2.30 -15.94 -16.05
CA LEU A 5 2.28 -14.64 -16.75
C LEU A 5 2.44 -13.47 -15.78
N LYS A 6 1.69 -13.51 -14.68
CA LYS A 6 1.79 -12.49 -13.63
C LYS A 6 3.20 -12.40 -13.06
N ARG A 7 3.83 -13.53 -12.74
CA ARG A 7 5.18 -13.53 -12.18
C ARG A 7 6.22 -13.03 -13.17
N THR A 8 6.15 -13.43 -14.42
CA THR A 8 7.04 -12.90 -15.48
C THR A 8 6.87 -11.40 -15.63
N PHE A 9 5.63 -10.93 -15.67
CA PHE A 9 5.33 -9.50 -15.71
C PHE A 9 5.87 -8.74 -14.50
N ASP A 10 5.67 -9.27 -13.29
CA ASP A 10 6.19 -8.67 -12.05
C ASP A 10 7.72 -8.52 -12.09
N ILE A 11 8.45 -9.56 -12.53
CA ILE A 11 9.91 -9.52 -12.64
C ILE A 11 10.36 -8.49 -13.67
N LEU A 12 9.78 -8.53 -14.87
CA LEU A 12 10.17 -7.64 -15.96
C LEU A 12 9.88 -6.17 -15.59
N THR A 13 8.67 -5.87 -15.14
CA THR A 13 8.27 -4.49 -14.83
C THR A 13 9.04 -3.94 -13.64
N SER A 14 9.21 -4.72 -12.55
CA SER A 14 9.99 -4.25 -11.40
C SER A 14 11.49 -4.13 -11.72
N GLY A 15 12.06 -5.04 -12.50
CA GLY A 15 13.45 -4.96 -12.94
C GLY A 15 13.71 -3.74 -13.82
N ILE A 16 12.87 -3.51 -14.82
CA ILE A 16 12.95 -2.31 -15.68
C ILE A 16 12.76 -1.03 -14.84
N ALA A 17 11.77 -1.00 -13.93
CA ALA A 17 11.54 0.15 -13.07
C ALA A 17 12.74 0.43 -12.14
N ILE A 18 13.39 -0.59 -11.57
CA ILE A 18 14.60 -0.42 -10.75
C ILE A 18 15.72 0.23 -11.57
N VAL A 19 15.97 -0.25 -12.80
CA VAL A 19 17.00 0.31 -13.67
C VAL A 19 16.70 1.75 -14.06
N ILE A 20 15.48 2.03 -14.52
CA ILE A 20 15.07 3.39 -14.95
C ILE A 20 15.08 4.38 -13.78
N LEU A 21 14.66 3.96 -12.59
CA LEU A 21 14.59 4.82 -11.41
C LEU A 21 15.93 4.91 -10.65
N SER A 22 16.91 4.09 -10.96
CA SER A 22 18.19 4.11 -10.27
C SER A 22 18.88 5.48 -10.25
N PRO A 23 18.88 6.31 -11.33
CA PRO A 23 19.42 7.67 -11.28
C PRO A 23 18.71 8.58 -10.25
N LEU A 24 17.43 8.34 -9.99
CA LEU A 24 16.66 9.06 -8.96
C LEU A 24 16.95 8.49 -7.56
N LEU A 25 17.09 7.18 -7.43
CA LEU A 25 17.29 6.50 -6.14
C LEU A 25 18.67 6.80 -5.53
N ILE A 26 19.72 6.95 -6.36
CA ILE A 26 21.07 7.25 -5.88
C ILE A 26 21.14 8.56 -5.08
N PRO A 27 20.68 9.72 -5.59
CA PRO A 27 20.63 10.97 -4.82
C PRO A 27 19.82 10.84 -3.52
N VAL A 28 18.70 10.10 -3.55
CA VAL A 28 17.87 9.87 -2.36
C VAL A 28 18.65 9.08 -1.30
N ILE A 29 19.37 8.02 -1.70
CA ILE A 29 20.21 7.21 -0.81
C ILE A 29 21.31 8.07 -0.19
N ILE A 30 22.01 8.87 -1.01
CA ILE A 30 23.05 9.77 -0.54
C ILE A 30 22.48 10.81 0.44
N GLY A 31 21.36 11.43 0.09
CA GLY A 31 20.69 12.41 0.96
C GLY A 31 20.26 11.82 2.29
N LEU A 32 19.66 10.63 2.31
CA LEU A 32 19.31 9.91 3.54
C LEU A 32 20.53 9.51 4.37
N LYS A 33 21.65 9.17 3.72
CA LYS A 33 22.90 8.84 4.41
C LYS A 33 23.52 10.05 5.09
N LEU A 34 23.39 11.22 4.47
CA LEU A 34 23.98 12.48 4.95
C LEU A 34 23.06 13.28 5.88
N THR A 35 21.77 12.92 5.98
CA THR A 35 20.77 13.63 6.78
C THR A 35 20.16 12.73 7.85
N GLY A 36 19.60 13.35 8.89
CA GLY A 36 18.98 12.63 9.99
C GLY A 36 19.97 11.69 10.69
N GLU A 37 19.59 10.42 10.85
CA GLU A 37 20.41 9.40 11.52
C GLU A 37 21.23 8.55 10.54
N GLY A 38 21.33 8.93 9.25
CA GLY A 38 22.02 8.15 8.23
C GLY A 38 21.37 6.79 7.92
N TYR A 39 20.09 6.63 8.30
CA TYR A 39 19.30 5.42 8.12
C TYR A 39 18.59 5.47 6.78
N ILE A 40 18.91 4.53 5.88
CA ILE A 40 18.44 4.57 4.49
C ILE A 40 17.17 3.77 4.31
N LEU A 41 17.14 2.49 4.75
CA LEU A 41 16.05 1.56 4.51
C LEU A 41 15.35 1.18 5.81
N TYR A 42 14.06 1.48 5.87
CA TYR A 42 13.16 0.99 6.90
C TYR A 42 12.55 -0.35 6.45
N LYS A 43 12.67 -1.34 7.33
CA LYS A 43 12.06 -2.67 7.15
C LYS A 43 10.91 -2.80 8.12
N GLN A 44 9.71 -3.04 7.61
CA GLN A 44 8.52 -3.19 8.44
C GLN A 44 7.88 -4.54 8.17
N GLU A 45 7.56 -5.27 9.25
CA GLU A 45 6.82 -6.52 9.11
C GLU A 45 5.38 -6.26 8.67
N ARG A 46 4.95 -7.02 7.70
CA ARG A 46 3.60 -7.01 7.12
C ARG A 46 3.13 -8.43 6.89
N ILE A 47 1.81 -8.62 6.87
CA ILE A 47 1.21 -9.89 6.46
C ILE A 47 1.14 -9.94 4.94
N GLY A 48 1.55 -11.08 4.39
CA GLY A 48 1.63 -11.32 2.96
C GLY A 48 1.06 -12.66 2.53
N TYR A 49 1.56 -13.20 1.44
CA TYR A 49 1.08 -14.44 0.81
C TYR A 49 0.91 -15.59 1.80
N LYS A 50 -0.26 -16.24 1.77
CA LYS A 50 -0.67 -17.31 2.71
C LYS A 50 -0.59 -16.88 4.18
N ASN A 51 -0.91 -15.63 4.44
CA ASN A 51 -0.89 -15.02 5.79
C ASN A 51 0.47 -15.10 6.50
N LYS A 52 1.57 -15.28 5.74
CA LYS A 52 2.92 -15.33 6.29
C LYS A 52 3.48 -13.92 6.44
N PRO A 53 4.16 -13.61 7.54
CA PRO A 53 4.84 -12.33 7.67
C PRO A 53 6.00 -12.21 6.68
N PHE A 54 6.24 -10.99 6.20
CA PHE A 54 7.40 -10.63 5.39
C PHE A 54 7.81 -9.19 5.67
N LEU A 55 9.03 -8.83 5.29
CA LEU A 55 9.55 -7.48 5.46
C LEU A 55 9.32 -6.64 4.21
N ILE A 56 8.48 -5.60 4.33
CA ILE A 56 8.34 -4.59 3.30
C ILE A 56 9.50 -3.59 3.39
N LEU A 57 10.05 -3.21 2.24
CA LEU A 57 11.15 -2.26 2.16
C LEU A 57 10.64 -0.85 1.85
N LYS A 58 11.09 0.13 2.61
CA LYS A 58 10.81 1.55 2.37
C LYS A 58 12.07 2.39 2.61
N PHE A 59 12.17 3.56 2.01
CA PHE A 59 13.13 4.53 2.50
C PHE A 59 12.70 5.06 3.87
N ALA A 60 13.67 5.31 4.73
CA ALA A 60 13.44 5.82 6.08
C ALA A 60 12.96 7.28 6.03
N THR A 61 11.75 7.52 6.49
CA THR A 61 11.13 8.84 6.55
C THR A 61 11.03 9.39 7.97
N MET A 62 11.33 8.55 8.95
CA MET A 62 11.26 8.84 10.38
C MET A 62 12.53 8.39 11.09
N LEU A 63 12.72 8.84 12.30
CA LEU A 63 13.80 8.40 13.19
C LEU A 63 13.75 6.88 13.38
N LYS A 64 14.90 6.24 13.55
CA LYS A 64 15.03 4.77 13.63
C LYS A 64 14.18 4.17 14.75
N ASP A 65 14.10 4.85 15.89
CA ASP A 65 13.31 4.39 17.04
C ASP A 65 11.87 4.93 17.06
N SER A 66 11.40 5.50 15.95
CA SER A 66 10.08 6.12 15.86
C SER A 66 8.89 5.26 16.33
N PRO A 67 8.89 3.90 16.22
CA PRO A 67 7.80 3.09 16.76
C PRO A 67 7.68 3.14 18.29
N ASN A 68 8.78 3.37 18.98
CA ASN A 68 8.85 3.39 20.45
C ASN A 68 8.71 4.81 21.03
N LEU A 69 8.73 5.84 20.17
CA LEU A 69 8.57 7.23 20.59
C LEU A 69 7.09 7.62 20.72
N PRO A 70 6.76 8.69 21.49
CA PRO A 70 5.40 9.21 21.59
C PRO A 70 4.76 9.42 20.22
N GLY A 71 3.51 8.98 20.05
CA GLY A 71 2.81 8.94 18.76
C GLY A 71 2.66 7.53 18.18
N GLY A 72 3.45 6.55 18.63
CA GLY A 72 3.32 5.13 18.29
C GLY A 72 3.26 4.89 16.77
N ILE A 73 2.31 4.06 16.34
CA ILE A 73 2.15 3.63 14.94
C ILE A 73 1.49 4.70 14.06
N MET A 74 0.71 5.62 14.66
CA MET A 74 0.00 6.66 13.93
C MET A 74 0.89 7.87 13.69
N THR A 75 0.91 8.35 12.45
CA THR A 75 1.67 9.53 12.03
C THR A 75 0.73 10.72 11.85
N THR A 76 1.09 11.88 12.39
CA THR A 76 0.37 13.14 12.20
C THR A 76 1.08 14.06 11.21
N LYS A 77 0.38 15.09 10.67
CA LYS A 77 0.94 16.02 9.66
C LYS A 77 2.21 16.77 10.12
N LYS A 78 2.42 16.96 11.44
CA LYS A 78 3.59 17.64 12.02
C LYS A 78 4.27 16.75 13.06
N ASP A 79 4.46 15.48 12.73
CA ASP A 79 5.08 14.51 13.60
C ASP A 79 6.58 14.82 13.78
N PRO A 80 7.07 15.07 15.00
CA PRO A 80 8.48 15.42 15.25
C PRO A 80 9.45 14.29 14.90
N ARG A 81 8.98 13.07 14.70
CA ARG A 81 9.79 11.93 14.32
C ARG A 81 10.14 11.90 12.82
N ILE A 82 9.52 12.78 12.02
CA ILE A 82 9.78 12.85 10.57
C ILE A 82 11.15 13.48 10.34
N THR A 83 12.02 12.80 9.59
CA THR A 83 13.35 13.30 9.22
C THR A 83 13.26 14.47 8.22
N PRO A 84 14.33 15.30 8.06
CA PRO A 84 14.31 16.43 7.12
C PRO A 84 13.87 16.07 5.70
N MET A 85 14.33 14.93 5.15
CA MET A 85 13.88 14.42 3.84
C MET A 85 12.59 13.62 3.92
N GLY A 86 12.22 13.12 5.10
CA GLY A 86 11.13 12.17 5.27
C GLY A 86 9.78 12.72 4.83
N GLY A 87 9.50 13.97 5.11
CA GLY A 87 8.27 14.63 4.71
C GLY A 87 8.08 14.67 3.18
N PHE A 88 9.14 15.04 2.45
CA PHE A 88 9.14 15.05 0.98
C PHE A 88 8.98 13.63 0.41
N LEU A 89 9.79 12.68 0.89
CA LEU A 89 9.76 11.29 0.42
C LEU A 89 8.40 10.63 0.65
N SER A 90 7.78 10.87 1.80
CA SER A 90 6.46 10.33 2.13
C SER A 90 5.35 10.95 1.26
N LYS A 91 5.37 12.28 1.09
CA LYS A 91 4.37 13.00 0.29
C LYS A 91 4.45 12.63 -1.20
N SER A 92 5.67 12.49 -1.74
CA SER A 92 5.91 12.09 -3.13
C SER A 92 5.76 10.59 -3.38
N LYS A 93 5.58 9.77 -2.33
CA LYS A 93 5.57 8.29 -2.37
C LYS A 93 6.89 7.67 -2.85
N ILE A 94 7.97 8.45 -2.99
CA ILE A 94 9.32 7.95 -3.31
C ILE A 94 9.79 6.97 -2.23
N ASN A 95 9.37 7.16 -0.98
CA ASN A 95 9.69 6.24 0.11
C ASN A 95 9.20 4.80 -0.12
N GLU A 96 8.26 4.56 -1.00
CA GLU A 96 7.73 3.23 -1.30
C GLU A 96 8.44 2.55 -2.48
N LEU A 97 9.31 3.25 -3.24
CA LEU A 97 10.03 2.69 -4.38
C LEU A 97 10.91 1.47 -4.04
N PRO A 98 11.53 1.32 -2.85
CA PRO A 98 12.24 0.09 -2.50
C PRO A 98 11.35 -1.17 -2.50
N GLN A 99 10.03 -1.05 -2.48
CA GLN A 99 9.12 -2.19 -2.62
C GLN A 99 9.25 -2.87 -4.00
N LEU A 100 9.80 -2.20 -5.01
CA LEU A 100 10.15 -2.82 -6.29
C LEU A 100 11.08 -4.02 -6.09
N PHE A 101 11.98 -4.00 -5.11
CA PHE A 101 12.80 -5.17 -4.75
C PHE A 101 11.93 -6.28 -4.12
N ASN A 102 10.92 -5.94 -3.29
CA ASN A 102 10.00 -6.96 -2.79
C ASN A 102 9.23 -7.66 -3.92
N ILE A 103 8.85 -6.91 -4.99
CA ILE A 103 8.21 -7.48 -6.17
C ILE A 103 9.20 -8.33 -6.96
N PHE A 104 10.40 -7.81 -7.24
CA PHE A 104 11.44 -8.51 -8.00
C PHE A 104 11.82 -9.85 -7.37
N PHE A 105 11.98 -9.90 -6.05
CA PHE A 105 12.27 -11.12 -5.30
C PHE A 105 11.03 -12.00 -5.04
N GLY A 106 9.83 -11.52 -5.34
CA GLY A 106 8.60 -12.30 -5.29
C GLY A 106 7.90 -12.36 -3.94
N TYR A 107 8.22 -11.50 -3.01
CA TYR A 107 7.46 -11.29 -1.78
C TYR A 107 6.17 -10.53 -2.05
N MET A 108 6.17 -9.66 -3.06
CA MET A 108 5.03 -8.88 -3.52
C MET A 108 4.78 -9.09 -5.03
N SER A 109 3.71 -8.50 -5.51
CA SER A 109 3.34 -8.36 -6.92
C SER A 109 3.07 -6.89 -7.23
N VAL A 110 3.04 -6.50 -8.50
CA VAL A 110 2.59 -5.17 -8.90
C VAL A 110 1.14 -4.94 -8.47
N VAL A 111 0.27 -5.92 -8.71
CA VAL A 111 -1.17 -5.86 -8.39
C VAL A 111 -1.53 -6.92 -7.36
N GLY A 112 -2.27 -6.52 -6.32
CA GLY A 112 -2.78 -7.39 -5.27
C GLY A 112 -3.28 -6.61 -4.06
N PRO A 113 -3.77 -7.29 -3.02
CA PRO A 113 -4.15 -6.67 -1.76
C PRO A 113 -3.00 -5.90 -1.13
N ARG A 114 -3.28 -4.70 -0.59
CA ARG A 114 -2.21 -3.94 0.11
C ARG A 114 -1.74 -4.69 1.35
N PRO A 115 -0.40 -4.88 1.54
CA PRO A 115 0.10 -5.57 2.72
C PRO A 115 -0.13 -4.72 3.98
N VAL A 116 -0.76 -5.30 4.99
CA VAL A 116 -1.10 -4.62 6.25
C VAL A 116 -0.29 -5.14 7.42
N MET A 117 -0.21 -4.36 8.51
CA MET A 117 0.38 -4.82 9.77
C MET A 117 -0.49 -5.90 10.40
N LYS A 118 0.09 -6.72 11.28
CA LYS A 118 -0.62 -7.78 11.98
C LYS A 118 -1.87 -7.28 12.70
N ILE A 119 -1.79 -6.18 13.41
CA ILE A 119 -2.93 -5.56 14.11
C ILE A 119 -4.09 -5.20 13.17
N SER A 120 -3.77 -4.68 11.98
CA SER A 120 -4.77 -4.37 10.96
C SER A 120 -5.32 -5.63 10.30
N PHE A 121 -4.50 -6.66 10.12
CA PHE A 121 -4.93 -7.95 9.59
C PHE A 121 -5.91 -8.65 10.54
N GLU A 122 -5.64 -8.65 11.83
CA GLU A 122 -6.49 -9.22 12.86
C GLU A 122 -7.83 -8.48 13.02
N ALA A 123 -7.91 -7.23 12.56
CA ALA A 123 -9.14 -6.43 12.55
C ALA A 123 -10.07 -6.75 11.37
N TYR A 124 -9.60 -7.47 10.34
CA TYR A 124 -10.50 -7.98 9.30
C TYR A 124 -11.41 -9.08 9.85
N PRO A 125 -12.66 -9.21 9.35
CA PRO A 125 -13.48 -10.39 9.62
C PRO A 125 -12.75 -11.71 9.31
N ASN A 126 -12.96 -12.72 10.13
CA ASN A 126 -12.26 -14.02 10.02
C ASN A 126 -12.36 -14.67 8.63
N GLU A 127 -13.50 -14.50 7.96
CA GLU A 127 -13.71 -15.03 6.62
C GLU A 127 -12.79 -14.35 5.58
N ILE A 128 -12.59 -13.04 5.74
CA ILE A 128 -11.70 -12.25 4.90
C ILE A 128 -10.24 -12.63 5.18
N GLN A 129 -9.85 -12.77 6.44
CA GLN A 129 -8.49 -13.19 6.81
C GLN A 129 -8.07 -14.50 6.15
N LYS A 130 -9.00 -15.45 5.98
CA LYS A 130 -8.73 -16.76 5.35
C LYS A 130 -8.39 -16.65 3.86
N VAL A 131 -8.85 -15.60 3.19
CA VAL A 131 -8.78 -15.52 1.71
C VAL A 131 -7.96 -14.35 1.19
N ILE A 132 -7.86 -13.23 1.92
CA ILE A 132 -7.29 -11.97 1.44
C ILE A 132 -5.88 -12.14 0.85
N TYR A 133 -5.04 -12.98 1.43
CA TYR A 133 -3.68 -13.23 0.96
C TYR A 133 -3.48 -14.61 0.32
N ASN A 134 -4.53 -15.19 -0.27
CA ASN A 134 -4.39 -16.33 -1.21
C ASN A 134 -3.69 -15.92 -2.52
N VAL A 135 -3.43 -14.63 -2.68
CA VAL A 135 -2.56 -14.03 -3.70
C VAL A 135 -1.45 -13.22 -3.02
N LYS A 136 -0.38 -12.91 -3.77
CA LYS A 136 0.68 -12.04 -3.23
C LYS A 136 0.15 -10.62 -2.99
N PRO A 137 0.60 -9.95 -1.92
CA PRO A 137 0.26 -8.54 -1.71
C PRO A 137 0.80 -7.68 -2.85
N GLY A 138 0.07 -6.60 -3.16
CA GLY A 138 0.37 -5.70 -4.27
C GLY A 138 0.96 -4.36 -3.86
N LEU A 139 1.70 -3.75 -4.79
CA LEU A 139 2.06 -2.33 -4.72
C LEU A 139 0.82 -1.46 -4.95
N THR A 140 -0.03 -1.89 -5.88
CA THR A 140 -1.37 -1.34 -6.11
C THR A 140 -2.42 -2.44 -6.13
N GLY A 141 -3.70 -2.05 -6.04
CA GLY A 141 -4.83 -2.98 -6.09
C GLY A 141 -6.15 -2.23 -5.99
N ILE A 142 -7.25 -2.95 -6.08
CA ILE A 142 -8.60 -2.37 -6.09
C ILE A 142 -8.88 -1.56 -4.81
N GLY A 143 -8.48 -2.07 -3.64
CA GLY A 143 -8.61 -1.35 -2.39
C GLY A 143 -7.86 -0.02 -2.40
N SER A 144 -6.63 0.03 -2.93
CA SER A 144 -5.85 1.27 -3.02
C SER A 144 -6.44 2.30 -4.00
N ILE A 145 -7.13 1.85 -5.04
CA ILE A 145 -7.78 2.72 -6.03
C ILE A 145 -9.03 3.36 -5.41
N ILE A 146 -9.86 2.59 -4.72
CA ILE A 146 -11.15 3.05 -4.19
C ILE A 146 -10.98 3.89 -2.93
N PHE A 147 -9.99 3.57 -2.08
CA PHE A 147 -9.71 4.29 -0.83
C PHE A 147 -8.66 5.41 -0.99
N ARG A 148 -8.63 6.10 -2.13
CA ARG A 148 -7.75 7.27 -2.26
C ARG A 148 -8.16 8.44 -1.35
N ASP A 149 -9.43 8.51 -1.03
CA ASP A 149 -10.05 9.48 -0.11
C ASP A 149 -9.98 9.06 1.37
N GLU A 150 -9.22 8.00 1.70
CA GLU A 150 -9.14 7.48 3.07
C GLU A 150 -8.69 8.53 4.08
N GLU A 151 -7.74 9.41 3.72
CA GLU A 151 -7.27 10.49 4.59
C GLU A 151 -8.38 11.53 4.86
N GLU A 152 -9.25 11.78 3.89
CA GLU A 152 -10.40 12.68 4.03
C GLU A 152 -11.43 12.07 4.97
N LEU A 153 -11.79 10.79 4.75
CA LEU A 153 -12.71 10.04 5.63
C LEU A 153 -12.24 10.02 7.10
N ILE A 154 -10.94 9.75 7.31
CA ILE A 154 -10.33 9.75 8.64
C ILE A 154 -10.43 11.14 9.27
N SER A 155 -10.17 12.18 8.50
CA SER A 155 -10.22 13.56 8.97
C SER A 155 -11.64 13.96 9.37
N GLU A 156 -12.66 13.56 8.60
CA GLU A 156 -14.07 13.79 8.91
C GLU A 156 -14.50 13.10 10.20
N VAL A 157 -14.17 11.81 10.36
CA VAL A 157 -14.48 11.05 11.59
C VAL A 157 -13.84 11.70 12.81
N LYS A 158 -12.57 12.10 12.70
CA LYS A 158 -11.83 12.75 13.77
C LYS A 158 -12.42 14.12 14.15
N ASN A 159 -12.80 14.93 13.15
CA ASN A 159 -13.38 16.25 13.36
C ASN A 159 -14.75 16.16 14.03
N ASN A 160 -15.49 15.06 13.77
CA ASN A 160 -16.79 14.78 14.38
C ASN A 160 -16.68 14.09 15.76
N GLY A 161 -15.46 13.95 16.31
CA GLY A 161 -15.23 13.32 17.61
C GLY A 161 -15.42 11.80 17.64
N GLY A 162 -15.46 11.15 16.47
CA GLY A 162 -15.63 9.69 16.35
C GLY A 162 -14.36 8.92 16.70
N ASP A 163 -14.54 7.68 17.16
CA ASP A 163 -13.44 6.74 17.37
C ASP A 163 -12.94 6.18 16.03
N LEU A 164 -11.70 6.51 15.69
CA LEU A 164 -11.08 6.06 14.44
C LEU A 164 -10.92 4.55 14.36
N TRP A 165 -10.58 3.90 15.48
CA TRP A 165 -10.37 2.45 15.49
C TRP A 165 -11.67 1.69 15.28
N GLU A 166 -12.74 2.12 15.92
CA GLU A 166 -14.09 1.56 15.73
C GLU A 166 -14.59 1.80 14.29
N PHE A 167 -14.32 2.99 13.73
CA PHE A 167 -14.64 3.29 12.32
C PHE A 167 -13.88 2.37 11.35
N TYR A 168 -12.57 2.13 11.60
CA TYR A 168 -11.79 1.20 10.80
C TYR A 168 -12.35 -0.23 10.87
N LYS A 169 -12.62 -0.73 12.08
CA LYS A 169 -13.15 -2.08 12.28
C LYS A 169 -14.56 -2.26 11.72
N GLY A 170 -15.43 -1.28 11.96
CA GLY A 170 -16.84 -1.40 11.62
C GLY A 170 -17.17 -1.08 10.15
N LYS A 171 -16.31 -0.30 9.47
CA LYS A 171 -16.59 0.19 8.12
C LYS A 171 -15.45 -0.10 7.13
N ILE A 172 -14.24 0.38 7.41
CA ILE A 172 -13.16 0.35 6.43
C ILE A 172 -12.67 -1.08 6.16
N TYR A 173 -12.33 -1.84 7.21
CA TYR A 173 -11.80 -3.20 7.01
C TYR A 173 -12.81 -4.17 6.39
N PRO A 174 -14.09 -4.22 6.80
CA PRO A 174 -15.07 -5.06 6.13
C PRO A 174 -15.17 -4.74 4.64
N PHE A 175 -15.33 -3.47 4.27
CA PHE A 175 -15.47 -3.07 2.88
C PHE A 175 -14.18 -3.27 2.06
N LYS A 176 -13.01 -2.96 2.61
CA LYS A 176 -11.73 -3.33 1.95
C LYS A 176 -11.65 -4.83 1.72
N GLY A 177 -12.10 -5.62 2.68
CA GLY A 177 -12.13 -7.07 2.55
C GLY A 177 -13.04 -7.56 1.42
N GLU A 178 -14.24 -6.98 1.29
CA GLU A 178 -15.15 -7.29 0.17
C GLU A 178 -14.51 -6.98 -1.18
N LEU A 179 -13.82 -5.85 -1.31
CA LEU A 179 -13.09 -5.48 -2.53
C LEU A 179 -11.98 -6.49 -2.86
N GLU A 180 -11.25 -6.96 -1.87
CA GLU A 180 -10.17 -7.93 -2.09
C GLU A 180 -10.72 -9.34 -2.39
N ILE A 181 -11.86 -9.72 -1.81
CA ILE A 181 -12.59 -10.94 -2.22
C ILE A 181 -13.06 -10.81 -3.67
N TRP A 182 -13.65 -9.67 -4.04
CA TRP A 182 -14.04 -9.41 -5.42
C TRP A 182 -12.84 -9.56 -6.36
N TYR A 183 -11.69 -8.96 -6.04
CA TYR A 183 -10.46 -9.11 -6.83
C TYR A 183 -10.06 -10.57 -6.97
N GLN A 184 -10.10 -11.35 -5.90
CA GLN A 184 -9.72 -12.77 -5.96
C GLN A 184 -10.64 -13.61 -6.84
N ASN A 185 -11.93 -13.29 -6.86
CA ASN A 185 -12.90 -13.99 -7.70
C ASN A 185 -12.76 -13.65 -9.20
N HIS A 186 -12.27 -12.43 -9.49
CA HIS A 186 -12.12 -11.93 -10.87
C HIS A 186 -10.68 -11.90 -11.37
N LYS A 187 -9.71 -12.34 -10.55
CA LYS A 187 -8.28 -12.23 -10.87
C LYS A 187 -7.96 -12.82 -12.24
N SER A 188 -7.40 -11.98 -13.08
CA SER A 188 -6.93 -12.33 -14.41
C SER A 188 -5.83 -11.34 -14.80
N PHE A 189 -4.99 -11.71 -15.76
CA PHE A 189 -3.94 -10.82 -16.24
C PHE A 189 -4.51 -9.52 -16.83
N VAL A 190 -5.66 -9.63 -17.52
CA VAL A 190 -6.37 -8.47 -18.08
C VAL A 190 -6.87 -7.53 -16.97
N LEU A 191 -7.40 -8.08 -15.87
CA LEU A 191 -7.83 -7.29 -14.72
C LEU A 191 -6.62 -6.58 -14.09
N ASP A 192 -5.48 -7.27 -13.92
CA ASP A 192 -4.28 -6.66 -13.37
C ASP A 192 -3.82 -5.45 -14.22
N ILE A 193 -3.80 -5.58 -15.55
CA ILE A 193 -3.47 -4.46 -16.45
C ILE A 193 -4.48 -3.31 -16.31
N LYS A 194 -5.78 -3.61 -16.23
CA LYS A 194 -6.81 -2.59 -15.99
C LYS A 194 -6.58 -1.85 -14.67
N LEU A 195 -6.24 -2.56 -13.60
CA LEU A 195 -5.98 -1.95 -12.29
C LEU A 195 -4.71 -1.07 -12.29
N ILE A 196 -3.66 -1.46 -13.01
CA ILE A 196 -2.46 -0.63 -13.22
C ILE A 196 -2.84 0.68 -13.93
N PHE A 197 -3.59 0.57 -15.03
CA PHE A 197 -4.07 1.74 -15.77
C PHE A 197 -4.95 2.64 -14.90
N LEU A 198 -5.90 2.06 -14.17
CA LEU A 198 -6.75 2.81 -13.24
C LEU A 198 -5.95 3.50 -12.14
N THR A 199 -4.89 2.87 -11.64
CA THR A 199 -4.01 3.49 -10.65
C THR A 199 -3.38 4.77 -11.22
N ALA A 200 -2.82 4.69 -12.43
CA ALA A 200 -2.27 5.85 -13.11
C ALA A 200 -3.36 6.92 -13.36
N TRP A 201 -4.54 6.50 -13.80
CA TRP A 201 -5.66 7.39 -14.09
C TRP A 201 -6.13 8.16 -12.84
N VAL A 202 -6.35 7.47 -11.71
CA VAL A 202 -6.83 8.14 -10.48
C VAL A 202 -5.74 8.99 -9.81
N ILE A 203 -4.47 8.81 -10.15
CA ILE A 203 -3.39 9.73 -9.76
C ILE A 203 -3.51 11.05 -10.53
N LEU A 204 -3.79 10.98 -11.84
CA LEU A 204 -3.95 12.15 -12.70
C LEU A 204 -5.29 12.86 -12.53
N VAL A 205 -6.34 12.09 -12.22
CA VAL A 205 -7.73 12.57 -12.05
C VAL A 205 -8.28 12.04 -10.73
N PRO A 206 -7.94 12.65 -9.58
CA PRO A 206 -8.18 12.10 -8.24
C PRO A 206 -9.64 11.77 -7.92
N ASN A 207 -10.60 12.55 -8.43
CA ASN A 207 -12.04 12.37 -8.15
C ASN A 207 -12.74 11.47 -9.18
N SER A 208 -11.99 10.79 -10.04
CA SER A 208 -12.55 9.92 -11.06
C SER A 208 -13.09 8.63 -10.47
N LYS A 209 -14.36 8.34 -10.71
CA LYS A 209 -15.01 7.07 -10.38
C LYS A 209 -15.18 6.18 -11.62
N ILE A 210 -14.26 6.26 -12.57
CA ILE A 210 -14.31 5.48 -13.82
C ILE A 210 -14.33 3.97 -13.57
N TYR A 211 -13.78 3.51 -12.44
CA TYR A 211 -13.80 2.11 -12.03
C TYR A 211 -15.24 1.57 -11.86
N GLU A 212 -16.23 2.40 -11.47
CA GLU A 212 -17.64 2.00 -11.37
C GLU A 212 -18.26 1.67 -12.75
N LYS A 213 -17.77 2.36 -13.80
CA LYS A 213 -18.20 2.08 -15.18
C LYS A 213 -17.55 0.81 -15.74
N TRP A 214 -16.32 0.51 -15.32
CA TRP A 214 -15.56 -0.63 -15.79
C TRP A 214 -15.92 -1.94 -15.09
N PHE A 215 -16.31 -1.83 -13.81
CA PHE A 215 -16.63 -2.98 -12.95
C PHE A 215 -18.01 -2.76 -12.32
N LYS A 216 -19.04 -3.20 -13.06
CA LYS A 216 -20.44 -2.98 -12.65
C LYS A 216 -20.86 -3.77 -11.41
N ASP A 217 -20.19 -4.89 -11.16
CA ASP A 217 -20.41 -5.81 -10.04
C ASP A 217 -19.49 -5.55 -8.84
N LEU A 218 -18.72 -4.45 -8.89
CA LEU A 218 -17.85 -4.06 -7.79
C LEU A 218 -18.69 -3.68 -6.55
N PRO A 219 -18.32 -4.14 -5.33
CA PRO A 219 -18.96 -3.71 -4.10
C PRO A 219 -18.99 -2.18 -3.99
N LYS A 220 -20.13 -1.63 -3.57
CA LYS A 220 -20.31 -0.19 -3.42
C LYS A 220 -20.20 0.22 -1.97
N ARG A 221 -19.45 1.31 -1.73
CA ARG A 221 -19.32 1.89 -0.40
C ARG A 221 -20.64 2.58 -0.01
N ASN A 222 -21.12 2.29 1.20
CA ASN A 222 -22.38 2.80 1.76
C ASN A 222 -22.20 3.65 3.03
N PHE A 223 -21.02 4.23 3.23
CA PHE A 223 -20.67 5.09 4.36
C PHE A 223 -19.82 6.26 3.91
#